data_d57d7a8f1d83604b87a4996df907e28d
#
_entry.id   d57d7a8f1d83604b87a4996df907e28d
#
_cell.length_a   1.000
_cell.length_b   1.000
_cell.length_c   1.000
_cell.angle_alpha   90.00
_cell.angle_beta   90.00
_cell.angle_gamma   90.00
#
_symmetry.space_group_name_H-M   'P 1'
#
loop_
_entity.id
_entity.type
_entity.pdbx_description
1 polymer ?
#
loop_
_entity_poly.entity_id
_entity_poly.type
_entity_poly.pdbx_seq_one_letter_code
_entity_poly.pdbx_strand_id
1 'polypeptide(L)'
;MERADNTYVQLCGRFVVELHGRRVDQRFPSRQGRPLFAYLVLQRPRAVGRDELVEALWPSDPPAGHAAALTVLLSKLRAALGADILEGRGTVRAALPPGARIDVEQALVSLHRAQSAVVQGEWARAWSGALCARYVTERPLLPGLEDLPWLEVWRRRLEDALDDALEAYAAACLGLGGTEIAGAERAARRLVEHNPLRETGYKLLMQTLAERGNVAEALGVYERARIVLRDELGISPGPAIHDFHAELLGR
;
A
#
# COMPACT_ATOMS: atom_id res chain seq x y z
N MET A 1 23.42 -25.81 -6.33
CA MET A 1 22.18 -25.11 -6.75
C MET A 1 21.44 -24.76 -5.47
N GLU A 2 21.73 -23.57 -4.94
CA GLU A 2 21.11 -23.05 -3.72
C GLU A 2 19.61 -22.95 -3.99
N ARG A 3 18.80 -23.65 -3.19
CA ARG A 3 17.34 -23.50 -3.23
C ARG A 3 17.06 -22.03 -2.93
N ALA A 4 16.54 -21.30 -3.91
CA ALA A 4 16.06 -19.95 -3.68
C ALA A 4 15.22 -19.97 -2.40
N ASP A 5 15.63 -19.13 -1.43
CA ASP A 5 14.99 -19.10 -0.12
C ASP A 5 13.56 -18.57 -0.32
N ASN A 6 12.60 -19.50 -0.39
CA ASN A 6 11.22 -19.18 -0.71
C ASN A 6 10.49 -18.72 0.56
N THR A 7 10.97 -17.60 1.12
CA THR A 7 10.35 -16.93 2.26
C THR A 7 9.42 -15.82 1.75
N TYR A 8 8.16 -15.89 2.17
CA TYR A 8 7.12 -14.96 1.78
C TYR A 8 6.27 -14.56 2.97
N VAL A 9 6.03 -13.25 3.11
CA VAL A 9 5.14 -12.68 4.13
C VAL A 9 4.09 -11.83 3.44
N GLN A 10 2.83 -12.19 3.62
CA GLN A 10 1.68 -11.44 3.15
C GLN A 10 0.95 -10.85 4.34
N LEU A 11 0.84 -9.52 4.35
CA LEU A 11 0.16 -8.74 5.38
C LEU A 11 -1.15 -8.13 4.87
N CYS A 12 -1.27 -7.88 3.57
CA CYS A 12 -2.47 -7.33 2.95
C CYS A 12 -3.41 -8.44 2.46
N GLY A 13 -4.68 -8.36 2.83
CA GLY A 13 -5.66 -9.42 2.59
C GLY A 13 -5.47 -10.57 3.57
N ARG A 14 -5.30 -11.78 3.05
CA ARG A 14 -5.09 -12.94 3.93
C ARG A 14 -3.69 -12.90 4.55
N PHE A 15 -3.60 -13.02 5.86
CA PHE A 15 -2.33 -13.15 6.55
C PHE A 15 -1.68 -14.51 6.25
N VAL A 16 -0.48 -14.49 5.64
CA VAL A 16 0.29 -15.68 5.28
C VAL A 16 1.76 -15.47 5.61
N VAL A 17 2.37 -16.47 6.23
CA VAL A 17 3.82 -16.50 6.45
C VAL A 17 4.35 -17.85 5.98
N GLU A 18 5.19 -17.82 4.96
CA GLU A 18 5.92 -19.00 4.44
C GLU A 18 7.41 -18.80 4.67
N LEU A 19 8.04 -19.73 5.36
CA LEU A 19 9.48 -19.78 5.58
C LEU A 19 10.03 -21.03 4.91
N HIS A 20 11.04 -20.87 4.05
CA HIS A 20 11.65 -21.99 3.29
C HIS A 20 10.60 -22.86 2.56
N GLY A 21 9.55 -22.21 2.02
CA GLY A 21 8.45 -22.88 1.32
C GLY A 21 7.46 -23.63 2.21
N ARG A 22 7.51 -23.44 3.53
CA ARG A 22 6.57 -24.04 4.47
C ARG A 22 5.72 -22.97 5.14
N ARG A 23 4.43 -23.17 5.16
CA ARG A 23 3.49 -22.27 5.81
C ARG A 23 3.54 -22.44 7.33
N VAL A 24 3.80 -21.33 8.06
CA VAL A 24 4.02 -21.32 9.52
C VAL A 24 3.01 -20.48 10.30
N ASP A 25 2.27 -19.58 9.66
CA ASP A 25 1.29 -18.70 10.31
C ASP A 25 0.19 -19.45 11.06
N GLN A 26 -0.12 -20.68 10.67
CA GLN A 26 -1.09 -21.56 11.35
C GLN A 26 -0.64 -21.98 12.76
N ARG A 27 0.66 -21.89 13.04
CA ARG A 27 1.27 -22.24 14.34
C ARG A 27 1.43 -21.04 15.27
N PHE A 28 1.02 -19.84 14.83
CA PHE A 28 1.21 -18.64 15.62
C PHE A 28 0.42 -18.71 16.92
N PRO A 29 1.06 -18.32 18.05
CA PRO A 29 0.42 -18.39 19.35
C PRO A 29 -0.68 -17.33 19.46
N SER A 30 -1.86 -17.71 19.93
CA SER A 30 -2.94 -16.81 20.31
C SER A 30 -3.30 -15.70 19.28
N ARG A 31 -4.27 -14.85 19.63
CA ARG A 31 -4.64 -13.66 18.84
C ARG A 31 -3.49 -12.64 18.73
N GLN A 32 -2.56 -12.61 19.69
CA GLN A 32 -1.45 -11.63 19.75
C GLN A 32 -0.22 -12.02 18.91
N GLY A 33 -0.09 -13.25 18.48
CA GLY A 33 1.06 -13.68 17.68
C GLY A 33 1.13 -13.02 16.30
N ARG A 34 -0.02 -12.82 15.66
CA ARG A 34 -0.10 -12.15 14.35
C ARG A 34 0.29 -10.68 14.42
N PRO A 35 -0.31 -9.83 15.29
CA PRO A 35 0.09 -8.43 15.38
C PRO A 35 1.54 -8.26 15.83
N LEU A 36 2.06 -9.09 16.75
CA LEU A 36 3.45 -9.04 17.16
C LEU A 36 4.40 -9.28 15.99
N PHE A 37 4.18 -10.33 15.21
CA PHE A 37 5.02 -10.64 14.07
C PHE A 37 4.92 -9.56 12.99
N ALA A 38 3.70 -9.13 12.66
CA ALA A 38 3.47 -8.10 11.66
C ALA A 38 4.13 -6.77 12.05
N TYR A 39 4.03 -6.37 13.33
CA TYR A 39 4.70 -5.17 13.82
C TYR A 39 6.22 -5.27 13.63
N LEU A 40 6.84 -6.37 14.06
CA LEU A 40 8.28 -6.59 13.89
C LEU A 40 8.72 -6.59 12.42
N VAL A 41 7.92 -7.18 11.53
CA VAL A 41 8.19 -7.17 10.09
C VAL A 41 8.10 -5.78 9.50
N LEU A 42 7.07 -5.00 9.85
CA LEU A 42 6.87 -3.64 9.36
C LEU A 42 7.89 -2.63 9.92
N GLN A 43 8.54 -2.95 11.06
CA GLN A 43 9.60 -2.13 11.65
C GLN A 43 11.01 -2.46 11.13
N ARG A 44 11.15 -3.45 10.26
CA ARG A 44 12.46 -3.82 9.69
C ARG A 44 13.17 -2.65 8.99
N PRO A 45 14.52 -2.58 9.07
CA PRO A 45 15.44 -3.52 9.74
C PRO A 45 15.67 -3.22 11.23
N ARG A 46 14.91 -2.31 11.85
CA ARG A 46 15.07 -1.82 13.21
C ARG A 46 14.82 -2.91 14.26
N ALA A 47 15.62 -2.91 15.32
CA ALA A 47 15.32 -3.66 16.53
C ALA A 47 14.34 -2.87 17.42
N VAL A 48 13.33 -3.53 17.97
CA VAL A 48 12.23 -2.96 18.73
C VAL A 48 12.41 -3.28 20.20
N GLY A 49 12.28 -2.27 21.07
CA GLY A 49 12.34 -2.42 22.53
C GLY A 49 11.13 -3.20 23.07
N ARG A 50 11.32 -3.85 24.24
CA ARG A 50 10.23 -4.65 24.84
C ARG A 50 9.05 -3.77 25.28
N ASP A 51 9.31 -2.58 25.81
CA ASP A 51 8.26 -1.65 26.23
C ASP A 51 7.44 -1.18 25.03
N GLU A 52 8.09 -0.89 23.90
CA GLU A 52 7.43 -0.57 22.64
C GLU A 52 6.58 -1.75 22.11
N LEU A 53 7.04 -2.99 22.27
CA LEU A 53 6.25 -4.17 21.90
C LEU A 53 5.02 -4.34 22.82
N VAL A 54 5.13 -4.01 24.10
CA VAL A 54 3.99 -4.00 25.02
C VAL A 54 2.96 -2.97 24.58
N GLU A 55 3.40 -1.74 24.31
CA GLU A 55 2.52 -0.67 23.82
C GLU A 55 1.86 -1.00 22.47
N ALA A 56 2.62 -1.60 21.56
CA ALA A 56 2.08 -2.02 20.27
C ALA A 56 1.01 -3.11 20.37
N LEU A 57 1.09 -3.99 21.38
CA LEU A 57 0.14 -5.10 21.55
C LEU A 57 -1.03 -4.75 22.49
N TRP A 58 -0.82 -3.88 23.45
CA TRP A 58 -1.80 -3.51 24.47
C TRP A 58 -1.77 -2.00 24.73
N PRO A 59 -2.20 -1.18 23.78
CA PRO A 59 -2.03 0.28 23.87
C PRO A 59 -2.82 0.93 25.00
N SER A 60 -3.94 0.35 25.43
CA SER A 60 -4.83 0.96 26.41
C SER A 60 -4.89 0.21 27.74
N ASP A 61 -4.73 -1.11 27.71
CA ASP A 61 -4.91 -1.96 28.90
C ASP A 61 -3.92 -3.15 28.89
N PRO A 62 -2.65 -2.91 29.24
CA PRO A 62 -1.68 -3.98 29.33
C PRO A 62 -2.03 -4.91 30.51
N PRO A 63 -2.02 -6.23 30.31
CA PRO A 63 -2.35 -7.19 31.36
C PRO A 63 -1.37 -7.10 32.54
N ALA A 64 -1.85 -7.37 33.74
CA ALA A 64 -0.98 -7.52 34.89
C ALA A 64 0.08 -8.58 34.57
N GLY A 65 1.37 -8.22 34.70
CA GLY A 65 2.47 -9.10 34.27
C GLY A 65 2.74 -9.14 32.76
N HIS A 66 2.42 -8.07 32.01
CA HIS A 66 2.63 -7.93 30.57
C HIS A 66 4.05 -8.29 30.11
N ALA A 67 5.09 -8.00 30.92
CA ALA A 67 6.47 -8.38 30.59
C ALA A 67 6.67 -9.90 30.53
N ALA A 68 6.04 -10.65 31.45
CA ALA A 68 6.03 -12.11 31.42
C ALA A 68 5.19 -12.65 30.26
N ALA A 69 4.01 -12.06 30.02
CA ALA A 69 3.14 -12.41 28.91
C ALA A 69 3.85 -12.22 27.55
N LEU A 70 4.53 -11.09 27.35
CA LEU A 70 5.36 -10.84 26.15
C LEU A 70 6.49 -11.86 26.01
N THR A 71 7.15 -12.23 27.13
CA THR A 71 8.22 -13.25 27.11
C THR A 71 7.70 -14.60 26.64
N VAL A 72 6.56 -15.04 27.15
CA VAL A 72 5.91 -16.29 26.74
C VAL A 72 5.48 -16.22 25.27
N LEU A 73 4.90 -15.09 24.85
CA LEU A 73 4.48 -14.87 23.47
C LEU A 73 5.65 -14.94 22.49
N LEU A 74 6.75 -14.24 22.78
CA LEU A 74 7.97 -14.27 21.97
C LEU A 74 8.59 -15.68 21.92
N SER A 75 8.60 -16.42 23.04
CA SER A 75 9.10 -17.80 23.09
C SER A 75 8.26 -18.71 22.19
N LYS A 76 6.93 -18.63 22.28
CA LYS A 76 6.02 -19.42 21.45
C LYS A 76 6.14 -19.05 19.96
N LEU A 77 6.29 -17.75 19.65
CA LEU A 77 6.45 -17.28 18.28
C LEU A 77 7.79 -17.76 17.69
N ARG A 78 8.88 -17.73 18.44
CA ARG A 78 10.17 -18.34 18.03
C ARG A 78 10.05 -19.85 17.77
N ALA A 79 9.32 -20.57 18.60
CA ALA A 79 9.08 -22.00 18.38
C ALA A 79 8.28 -22.27 17.10
N ALA A 80 7.36 -21.37 16.73
CA ALA A 80 6.57 -21.49 15.50
C ALA A 80 7.36 -21.13 14.23
N LEU A 81 8.24 -20.10 14.31
CA LEU A 81 8.99 -19.54 13.18
C LEU A 81 10.34 -20.19 12.94
N GLY A 82 10.96 -20.74 13.99
CA GLY A 82 12.38 -21.09 14.05
C GLY A 82 13.19 -20.07 14.84
N ALA A 83 14.32 -20.51 15.40
CA ALA A 83 15.11 -19.71 16.35
C ALA A 83 15.72 -18.45 15.72
N ASP A 84 16.02 -18.49 14.43
CA ASP A 84 16.82 -17.46 13.73
C ASP A 84 15.95 -16.32 13.15
N ILE A 85 14.63 -16.44 13.14
CA ILE A 85 13.72 -15.45 12.54
C ILE A 85 13.45 -14.26 13.47
N LEU A 86 13.53 -14.45 14.80
CA LEU A 86 13.37 -13.38 15.78
C LEU A 86 14.61 -13.28 16.67
N GLU A 87 15.48 -12.37 16.34
CA GLU A 87 16.73 -12.14 17.06
C GLU A 87 16.58 -11.16 18.25
N GLY A 88 17.44 -11.35 19.24
CA GLY A 88 17.57 -10.46 20.40
C GLY A 88 16.71 -10.88 21.59
N ARG A 89 16.99 -10.28 22.76
CA ARG A 89 16.29 -10.54 24.03
C ARG A 89 15.75 -9.26 24.67
N GLY A 90 16.59 -8.25 24.86
CA GLY A 90 16.21 -6.92 25.37
C GLY A 90 15.49 -6.09 24.31
N THR A 91 16.03 -6.10 23.12
CA THR A 91 15.36 -5.66 21.89
C THR A 91 15.14 -6.86 20.98
N VAL A 92 14.11 -6.78 20.12
CA VAL A 92 13.75 -7.87 19.20
C VAL A 92 13.65 -7.32 17.78
N ARG A 93 14.19 -8.05 16.80
CA ARG A 93 14.00 -7.74 15.38
C ARG A 93 13.58 -8.97 14.59
N ALA A 94 12.85 -8.75 13.50
CA ALA A 94 12.59 -9.79 12.53
C ALA A 94 13.79 -9.91 11.58
N ALA A 95 14.52 -11.02 11.68
CA ALA A 95 15.68 -11.37 10.85
C ALA A 95 15.25 -12.37 9.77
N LEU A 96 14.47 -11.89 8.80
CA LEU A 96 14.08 -12.72 7.66
C LEU A 96 15.28 -12.96 6.74
N PRO A 97 15.34 -14.12 6.06
CA PRO A 97 16.42 -14.43 5.14
C PRO A 97 16.61 -13.40 4.04
N PRO A 98 17.83 -13.25 3.50
CA PRO A 98 18.07 -12.44 2.30
C PRO A 98 17.18 -12.92 1.16
N GLY A 99 16.47 -12.03 0.50
CA GLY A 99 15.53 -12.38 -0.58
C GLY A 99 14.10 -12.72 -0.11
N ALA A 100 13.82 -12.64 1.19
CA ALA A 100 12.45 -12.74 1.70
C ALA A 100 11.55 -11.68 1.03
N ARG A 101 10.40 -12.10 0.56
CA ARG A 101 9.42 -11.25 -0.10
C ARG A 101 8.33 -10.86 0.90
N ILE A 102 8.19 -9.55 1.15
CA ILE A 102 7.15 -8.99 1.99
C ILE A 102 6.26 -8.15 1.08
N ASP A 103 4.97 -8.44 1.02
CA ASP A 103 4.05 -7.81 0.08
C ASP A 103 4.02 -6.29 0.19
N VAL A 104 3.97 -5.74 1.40
CA VAL A 104 3.99 -4.28 1.66
C VAL A 104 5.30 -3.65 1.18
N GLU A 105 6.46 -4.24 1.49
CA GLU A 105 7.76 -3.74 1.03
C GLU A 105 7.86 -3.78 -0.50
N GLN A 106 7.41 -4.89 -1.11
CA GLN A 106 7.40 -5.04 -2.57
C GLN A 106 6.48 -4.02 -3.24
N ALA A 107 5.30 -3.76 -2.66
CA ALA A 107 4.38 -2.76 -3.17
C ALA A 107 5.00 -1.36 -3.18
N LEU A 108 5.58 -0.94 -2.05
CA LEU A 108 6.19 0.39 -1.93
C LEU A 108 7.42 0.57 -2.85
N VAL A 109 8.26 -0.46 -2.98
CA VAL A 109 9.39 -0.44 -3.93
C VAL A 109 8.91 -0.41 -5.39
N SER A 110 7.89 -1.19 -5.71
CA SER A 110 7.31 -1.23 -7.07
C SER A 110 6.64 0.10 -7.42
N LEU A 111 5.95 0.73 -6.46
CA LEU A 111 5.37 2.05 -6.63
C LEU A 111 6.42 3.12 -6.93
N HIS A 112 7.48 3.19 -6.11
CA HIS A 112 8.58 4.13 -6.35
C HIS A 112 9.21 3.98 -7.74
N ARG A 113 9.42 2.72 -8.17
CA ARG A 113 9.92 2.44 -9.53
C ARG A 113 8.94 2.85 -10.62
N ALA A 114 7.63 2.65 -10.38
CA ALA A 114 6.60 3.05 -11.32
C ALA A 114 6.53 4.57 -11.49
N GLN A 115 6.56 5.32 -10.38
CA GLN A 115 6.59 6.78 -10.39
C GLN A 115 7.82 7.32 -11.14
N SER A 116 9.00 6.75 -10.87
CA SER A 116 10.22 7.11 -11.59
C SER A 116 10.11 6.83 -13.10
N ALA A 117 9.51 5.69 -13.47
CA ALA A 117 9.31 5.32 -14.86
C ALA A 117 8.27 6.21 -15.58
N VAL A 118 7.22 6.68 -14.88
CA VAL A 118 6.27 7.68 -15.40
C VAL A 118 7.00 8.97 -15.79
N VAL A 119 7.86 9.48 -14.91
CA VAL A 119 8.64 10.70 -15.17
C VAL A 119 9.57 10.54 -16.38
N GLN A 120 10.07 9.33 -16.62
CA GLN A 120 10.97 9.01 -17.74
C GLN A 120 10.23 8.64 -19.03
N GLY A 121 8.90 8.54 -19.01
CA GLY A 121 8.09 8.08 -20.15
C GLY A 121 8.25 6.57 -20.46
N GLU A 122 8.78 5.79 -19.51
CA GLU A 122 8.95 4.34 -19.64
C GLU A 122 7.65 3.60 -19.29
N TRP A 123 6.62 3.80 -20.12
CA TRP A 123 5.24 3.43 -19.81
C TRP A 123 5.02 1.96 -19.46
N ALA A 124 5.67 1.04 -20.16
CA ALA A 124 5.56 -0.40 -19.87
C ALA A 124 6.14 -0.77 -18.49
N ARG A 125 7.24 -0.11 -18.10
CA ARG A 125 7.82 -0.27 -16.75
C ARG A 125 6.93 0.34 -15.69
N ALA A 126 6.40 1.53 -15.95
CA ALA A 126 5.45 2.19 -15.06
C ALA A 126 4.22 1.33 -14.84
N TRP A 127 3.63 0.81 -15.91
CA TRP A 127 2.46 -0.06 -15.88
C TRP A 127 2.67 -1.28 -14.99
N SER A 128 3.75 -2.04 -15.20
CA SER A 128 4.03 -3.25 -14.43
C SER A 128 4.28 -2.98 -12.95
N GLY A 129 5.03 -1.92 -12.62
CA GLY A 129 5.28 -1.51 -11.24
C GLY A 129 4.03 -1.02 -10.52
N ALA A 130 3.23 -0.16 -11.18
CA ALA A 130 1.99 0.35 -10.63
C ALA A 130 0.94 -0.75 -10.44
N LEU A 131 0.84 -1.71 -11.37
CA LEU A 131 -0.04 -2.87 -11.23
C LEU A 131 0.33 -3.73 -10.02
N CYS A 132 1.63 -3.97 -9.80
CA CYS A 132 2.12 -4.71 -8.63
C CYS A 132 1.77 -3.98 -7.32
N ALA A 133 2.02 -2.68 -7.24
CA ALA A 133 1.70 -1.87 -6.07
C ALA A 133 0.19 -1.88 -5.78
N ARG A 134 -0.62 -1.60 -6.80
CA ARG A 134 -2.08 -1.58 -6.72
C ARG A 134 -2.64 -2.91 -6.22
N TYR A 135 -2.15 -4.04 -6.76
CA TYR A 135 -2.61 -5.37 -6.36
C TYR A 135 -2.45 -5.65 -4.87
N VAL A 136 -1.45 -5.08 -4.22
CA VAL A 136 -1.23 -5.21 -2.77
C VAL A 136 -2.06 -4.20 -2.00
N THR A 137 -2.00 -2.91 -2.38
CA THR A 137 -2.60 -1.80 -1.63
C THR A 137 -4.13 -1.77 -1.70
N GLU A 138 -4.74 -2.39 -2.72
CA GLU A 138 -6.20 -2.57 -2.80
C GLU A 138 -6.76 -3.52 -1.73
N ARG A 139 -5.90 -4.28 -1.05
CA ARG A 139 -6.33 -5.24 -0.02
C ARG A 139 -6.09 -4.66 1.37
N PRO A 140 -7.04 -4.87 2.31
CA PRO A 140 -6.91 -4.34 3.66
C PRO A 140 -5.69 -4.93 4.37
N LEU A 141 -4.92 -4.08 5.06
CA LEU A 141 -3.80 -4.51 5.89
C LEU A 141 -4.34 -5.21 7.14
N LEU A 142 -3.90 -6.45 7.37
CA LEU A 142 -4.22 -7.27 8.55
C LEU A 142 -5.72 -7.23 8.92
N PRO A 143 -6.61 -7.69 8.04
CA PRO A 143 -8.04 -7.65 8.31
C PRO A 143 -8.41 -8.44 9.58
N GLY A 144 -9.33 -7.89 10.36
CA GLY A 144 -9.77 -8.46 11.64
C GLY A 144 -8.84 -8.17 12.81
N LEU A 145 -7.82 -7.33 12.63
CA LEU A 145 -7.09 -6.67 13.70
C LEU A 145 -7.56 -5.21 13.76
N GLU A 146 -8.23 -4.86 14.83
CA GLU A 146 -8.77 -3.52 15.08
C GLU A 146 -8.08 -2.95 16.34
N ASP A 147 -8.19 -1.63 16.56
CA ASP A 147 -7.76 -0.93 17.77
C ASP A 147 -6.25 -0.91 18.07
N LEU A 148 -5.40 -1.03 17.05
CA LEU A 148 -3.97 -0.88 17.20
C LEU A 148 -3.48 0.42 16.54
N PRO A 149 -3.03 1.44 17.30
CA PRO A 149 -2.65 2.76 16.75
C PRO A 149 -1.61 2.70 15.64
N TRP A 150 -0.62 1.82 15.78
CA TRP A 150 0.41 1.64 14.76
C TRP A 150 -0.14 1.07 13.43
N LEU A 151 -1.19 0.24 13.52
CA LEU A 151 -1.83 -0.35 12.34
C LEU A 151 -2.58 0.72 11.55
N GLU A 152 -3.19 1.67 12.24
CA GLU A 152 -3.87 2.80 11.60
C GLU A 152 -2.90 3.70 10.83
N VAL A 153 -1.70 3.95 11.38
CA VAL A 153 -0.64 4.68 10.67
C VAL A 153 -0.24 3.96 9.38
N TRP A 154 -0.10 2.63 9.43
CA TRP A 154 0.23 1.85 8.25
C TRP A 154 -0.91 1.75 7.24
N ARG A 155 -2.16 1.70 7.69
CA ARG A 155 -3.35 1.73 6.81
C ARG A 155 -3.39 3.02 6.01
N ARG A 156 -3.27 4.18 6.65
CA ARG A 156 -3.20 5.47 5.96
C ARG A 156 -2.05 5.53 4.94
N ARG A 157 -0.88 5.05 5.33
CA ARG A 157 0.26 4.99 4.40
C ARG A 157 -0.02 4.12 3.17
N LEU A 158 -0.76 3.03 3.33
CA LEU A 158 -1.14 2.17 2.20
C LEU A 158 -2.31 2.75 1.39
N GLU A 159 -3.19 3.53 1.99
CA GLU A 159 -4.22 4.32 1.28
C GLU A 159 -3.56 5.38 0.40
N ASP A 160 -2.60 6.15 0.93
CA ASP A 160 -1.80 7.10 0.14
C ASP A 160 -1.06 6.38 -1.01
N ALA A 161 -0.48 5.21 -0.72
CA ALA A 161 0.21 4.40 -1.73
C ALA A 161 -0.76 3.83 -2.78
N LEU A 162 -2.01 3.55 -2.44
CA LEU A 162 -3.05 3.15 -3.40
C LEU A 162 -3.37 4.29 -4.36
N ASP A 163 -3.55 5.51 -3.85
CA ASP A 163 -3.79 6.70 -4.67
C ASP A 163 -2.66 6.92 -5.67
N ASP A 164 -1.42 6.86 -5.19
CA ASP A 164 -0.23 6.99 -6.02
C ASP A 164 -0.11 5.86 -7.06
N ALA A 165 -0.48 4.63 -6.69
CA ALA A 165 -0.46 3.49 -7.60
C ALA A 165 -1.55 3.60 -8.68
N LEU A 166 -2.74 4.08 -8.32
CA LEU A 166 -3.83 4.35 -9.28
C LEU A 166 -3.43 5.45 -10.26
N GLU A 167 -2.80 6.53 -9.77
CA GLU A 167 -2.30 7.62 -10.59
C GLU A 167 -1.22 7.16 -11.56
N ALA A 168 -0.19 6.47 -11.07
CA ALA A 168 0.89 5.96 -11.90
C ALA A 168 0.39 4.93 -12.93
N TYR A 169 -0.58 4.07 -12.55
CA TYR A 169 -1.18 3.11 -13.46
C TYR A 169 -2.02 3.78 -14.55
N ALA A 170 -2.84 4.77 -14.18
CA ALA A 170 -3.63 5.52 -15.14
C ALA A 170 -2.75 6.28 -16.15
N ALA A 171 -1.69 6.95 -15.66
CA ALA A 171 -0.73 7.65 -16.50
C ALA A 171 0.01 6.69 -17.45
N ALA A 172 0.44 5.53 -16.94
CA ALA A 172 1.11 4.51 -17.74
C ALA A 172 0.20 3.93 -18.84
N CYS A 173 -1.05 3.60 -18.50
CA CYS A 173 -2.04 3.12 -19.45
C CYS A 173 -2.36 4.17 -20.52
N LEU A 174 -2.47 5.44 -20.15
CA LEU A 174 -2.68 6.55 -21.08
C LEU A 174 -1.48 6.71 -22.02
N GLY A 175 -0.24 6.64 -21.49
CA GLY A 175 0.98 6.72 -22.27
C GLY A 175 1.21 5.54 -23.22
N LEU A 176 0.74 4.33 -22.86
CA LEU A 176 0.75 3.14 -23.75
C LEU A 176 -0.28 3.26 -24.86
N GLY A 177 -1.42 3.87 -24.59
CA GLY A 177 -2.48 4.04 -25.57
C GLY A 177 -3.21 2.74 -25.93
N GLY A 178 -3.94 2.75 -27.07
CA GLY A 178 -4.60 1.57 -27.61
C GLY A 178 -5.57 0.91 -26.63
N THR A 179 -5.41 -0.39 -26.42
CA THR A 179 -6.31 -1.19 -25.56
C THR A 179 -6.17 -0.82 -24.07
N GLU A 180 -5.03 -0.23 -23.66
CA GLU A 180 -4.77 0.13 -22.26
C GLU A 180 -5.56 1.37 -21.79
N ILE A 181 -6.06 2.20 -22.71
CA ILE A 181 -6.85 3.40 -22.37
C ILE A 181 -8.06 3.07 -21.48
N ALA A 182 -8.70 1.93 -21.70
CA ALA A 182 -9.79 1.48 -20.84
C ALA A 182 -9.31 1.20 -19.38
N GLY A 183 -8.06 0.79 -19.22
CA GLY A 183 -7.40 0.64 -17.92
C GLY A 183 -7.16 1.99 -17.25
N ALA A 184 -6.70 2.99 -18.00
CA ALA A 184 -6.52 4.35 -17.55
C ALA A 184 -7.81 4.95 -17.00
N GLU A 185 -8.92 4.82 -17.74
CA GLU A 185 -10.22 5.33 -17.32
C GLU A 185 -10.69 4.72 -16.00
N ARG A 186 -10.63 3.39 -15.87
CA ARG A 186 -11.04 2.71 -14.64
C ARG A 186 -10.21 3.15 -13.44
N ALA A 187 -8.89 3.28 -13.62
CA ALA A 187 -8.01 3.70 -12.54
C ALA A 187 -8.23 5.16 -12.15
N ALA A 188 -8.37 6.07 -13.13
CA ALA A 188 -8.63 7.47 -12.88
C ALA A 188 -10.00 7.70 -12.21
N ARG A 189 -11.06 6.99 -12.63
CA ARG A 189 -12.37 7.04 -11.95
C ARG A 189 -12.25 6.60 -10.49
N ARG A 190 -11.58 5.47 -10.27
CA ARG A 190 -11.38 4.95 -8.91
C ARG A 190 -10.57 5.91 -8.04
N LEU A 191 -9.55 6.58 -8.60
CA LEU A 191 -8.79 7.60 -7.87
C LEU A 191 -9.67 8.79 -7.48
N VAL A 192 -10.50 9.29 -8.38
CA VAL A 192 -11.46 10.38 -8.10
C VAL A 192 -12.50 9.96 -7.04
N GLU A 193 -12.94 8.71 -7.04
CA GLU A 193 -13.87 8.17 -6.02
C GLU A 193 -13.20 8.02 -4.66
N HIS A 194 -11.95 7.53 -4.63
CA HIS A 194 -11.21 7.27 -3.39
C HIS A 194 -10.69 8.55 -2.75
N ASN A 195 -10.18 9.49 -3.56
CA ASN A 195 -9.65 10.78 -3.12
C ASN A 195 -10.20 11.93 -3.97
N PRO A 196 -11.41 12.42 -3.67
CA PRO A 196 -12.07 13.47 -4.44
C PRO A 196 -11.37 14.84 -4.45
N LEU A 197 -10.41 15.06 -3.55
CA LEU A 197 -9.64 16.31 -3.49
C LEU A 197 -8.33 16.24 -4.29
N ARG A 198 -7.99 15.07 -4.86
CA ARG A 198 -6.77 14.88 -5.65
C ARG A 198 -6.99 15.25 -7.11
N GLU A 199 -6.59 16.45 -7.48
CA GLU A 199 -6.84 17.03 -8.81
C GLU A 199 -6.22 16.23 -9.96
N THR A 200 -5.10 15.53 -9.74
CA THR A 200 -4.44 14.70 -10.76
C THR A 200 -5.35 13.57 -11.25
N GLY A 201 -6.21 13.02 -10.38
CA GLY A 201 -7.21 12.03 -10.76
C GLY A 201 -8.20 12.55 -11.79
N TYR A 202 -8.72 13.75 -11.58
CA TYR A 202 -9.63 14.40 -12.54
C TYR A 202 -8.93 14.71 -13.86
N LYS A 203 -7.69 15.22 -13.81
CA LYS A 203 -6.91 15.49 -15.03
C LYS A 203 -6.71 14.22 -15.86
N LEU A 204 -6.28 13.13 -15.24
CA LEU A 204 -6.08 11.85 -15.93
C LEU A 204 -7.40 11.32 -16.50
N LEU A 205 -8.50 11.46 -15.78
CA LEU A 205 -9.81 11.06 -16.27
C LEU A 205 -10.25 11.87 -17.48
N MET A 206 -10.07 13.20 -17.44
CA MET A 206 -10.38 14.10 -18.57
C MET A 206 -9.52 13.75 -19.79
N GLN A 207 -8.21 13.54 -19.61
CA GLN A 207 -7.30 13.14 -20.69
C GLN A 207 -7.73 11.82 -21.34
N THR A 208 -8.05 10.84 -20.51
CA THR A 208 -8.47 9.51 -20.97
C THR A 208 -9.79 9.56 -21.75
N LEU A 209 -10.76 10.34 -21.27
CA LEU A 209 -12.05 10.52 -21.95
C LEU A 209 -11.89 11.26 -23.28
N ALA A 210 -11.06 12.30 -23.32
CA ALA A 210 -10.75 13.03 -24.53
C ALA A 210 -10.07 12.14 -25.59
N GLU A 211 -9.11 11.30 -25.17
CA GLU A 211 -8.44 10.32 -26.05
C GLU A 211 -9.43 9.30 -26.64
N ARG A 212 -10.48 8.98 -25.91
CA ARG A 212 -11.58 8.12 -26.39
C ARG A 212 -12.63 8.86 -27.23
N GLY A 213 -12.46 10.15 -27.49
CA GLY A 213 -13.42 10.98 -28.21
C GLY A 213 -14.62 11.45 -27.38
N ASN A 214 -14.64 11.19 -26.07
CA ASN A 214 -15.75 11.56 -25.16
C ASN A 214 -15.53 12.95 -24.55
N VAL A 215 -15.33 13.98 -25.39
CA VAL A 215 -14.98 15.34 -24.95
C VAL A 215 -16.04 15.94 -24.04
N ALA A 216 -17.34 15.75 -24.35
CA ALA A 216 -18.42 16.26 -23.51
C ALA A 216 -18.38 15.70 -22.08
N GLU A 217 -18.05 14.43 -21.93
CA GLU A 217 -17.90 13.79 -20.61
C GLU A 217 -16.66 14.31 -19.88
N ALA A 218 -15.55 14.55 -20.59
CA ALA A 218 -14.34 15.15 -20.04
C ALA A 218 -14.62 16.56 -19.47
N LEU A 219 -15.37 17.39 -20.17
CA LEU A 219 -15.81 18.70 -19.69
C LEU A 219 -16.69 18.59 -18.43
N GLY A 220 -17.57 17.59 -18.37
CA GLY A 220 -18.38 17.29 -17.18
C GLY A 220 -17.55 16.85 -15.97
N VAL A 221 -16.40 16.20 -16.20
CA VAL A 221 -15.44 15.84 -15.14
C VAL A 221 -14.80 17.10 -14.54
N TYR A 222 -14.44 18.08 -15.36
CA TYR A 222 -13.92 19.37 -14.88
C TYR A 222 -14.93 20.10 -13.98
N GLU A 223 -16.18 20.18 -14.41
CA GLU A 223 -17.22 20.82 -13.60
C GLU A 223 -17.43 20.14 -12.25
N ARG A 224 -17.34 18.82 -12.22
CA ARG A 224 -17.39 18.03 -10.98
C ARG A 224 -16.22 18.37 -10.06
N ALA A 225 -14.98 18.41 -10.58
CA ALA A 225 -13.81 18.83 -9.81
C ALA A 225 -13.99 20.23 -9.24
N ARG A 226 -14.48 21.19 -10.06
CA ARG A 226 -14.72 22.57 -9.65
C ARG A 226 -15.72 22.68 -8.49
N ILE A 227 -16.80 21.90 -8.55
CA ILE A 227 -17.82 21.87 -7.51
C ILE A 227 -17.23 21.30 -6.21
N VAL A 228 -16.57 20.15 -6.27
CA VAL A 228 -15.99 19.47 -5.09
C VAL A 228 -14.94 20.35 -4.41
N LEU A 229 -13.99 20.91 -5.16
CA LEU A 229 -12.92 21.75 -4.61
C LEU A 229 -13.47 23.05 -3.99
N ARG A 230 -14.49 23.65 -4.61
CA ARG A 230 -15.16 24.83 -4.06
C ARG A 230 -15.91 24.51 -2.77
N ASP A 231 -16.67 23.41 -2.75
CA ASP A 231 -17.57 23.10 -1.64
C ASP A 231 -16.80 22.56 -0.41
N GLU A 232 -15.71 21.82 -0.62
CA GLU A 232 -14.91 21.25 0.46
C GLU A 232 -13.77 22.16 0.93
N LEU A 233 -13.15 22.94 0.02
CA LEU A 233 -11.95 23.72 0.31
C LEU A 233 -12.10 25.22 0.03
N GLY A 234 -13.17 25.66 -0.63
CA GLY A 234 -13.36 27.07 -1.02
C GLY A 234 -12.42 27.55 -2.13
N ILE A 235 -11.79 26.63 -2.90
CA ILE A 235 -10.82 26.96 -3.95
C ILE A 235 -11.33 26.59 -5.34
N SER A 236 -10.68 27.16 -6.37
CA SER A 236 -10.86 26.76 -7.77
C SER A 236 -9.83 25.69 -8.16
N PRO A 237 -10.11 24.89 -9.22
CA PRO A 237 -9.14 23.94 -9.76
C PRO A 237 -7.80 24.59 -10.11
N GLY A 238 -6.72 23.87 -9.86
CA GLY A 238 -5.36 24.31 -10.14
C GLY A 238 -5.05 24.45 -11.64
N PRO A 239 -3.91 25.10 -11.99
CA PRO A 239 -3.57 25.39 -13.39
C PRO A 239 -3.57 24.16 -14.30
N ALA A 240 -3.03 23.03 -13.83
CA ALA A 240 -2.85 21.85 -14.66
C ALA A 240 -4.17 21.23 -15.19
N ILE A 241 -5.25 21.32 -14.42
CA ILE A 241 -6.57 20.84 -14.85
C ILE A 241 -7.33 21.93 -15.61
N HIS A 242 -7.15 23.20 -15.19
CA HIS A 242 -7.76 24.34 -15.84
C HIS A 242 -7.25 24.51 -17.30
N ASP A 243 -5.94 24.44 -17.50
CA ASP A 243 -5.32 24.59 -18.83
C ASP A 243 -5.77 23.46 -19.77
N PHE A 244 -5.86 22.22 -19.28
CA PHE A 244 -6.38 21.13 -20.09
C PHE A 244 -7.87 21.30 -20.44
N HIS A 245 -8.69 21.83 -19.51
CA HIS A 245 -10.07 22.19 -19.80
C HIS A 245 -10.17 23.23 -20.91
N ALA A 246 -9.36 24.32 -20.84
CA ALA A 246 -9.32 25.36 -21.87
C ALA A 246 -8.89 24.79 -23.25
N GLU A 247 -7.92 23.86 -23.27
CA GLU A 247 -7.52 23.16 -24.49
C GLU A 247 -8.69 22.37 -25.11
N LEU A 248 -9.50 21.69 -24.28
CA LEU A 248 -10.65 20.93 -24.77
C LEU A 248 -11.75 21.81 -25.37
N LEU A 249 -11.94 23.04 -24.85
CA LEU A 249 -12.91 23.99 -25.37
C LEU A 249 -12.48 24.61 -26.72
N GLY A 250 -11.17 24.64 -27.00
CA GLY A 250 -10.62 25.17 -28.25
C GLY A 250 -10.53 24.16 -29.40
N ARG A 251 -10.86 22.90 -29.13
CA ARG A 251 -10.93 21.82 -30.16
C ARG A 251 -12.28 21.80 -30.83
#